data_a745debbb04f7366a5806718f4119763
#
_entry.id   a745debbb04f7366a5806718f4119763
#
_cell.length_a   1.000
_cell.length_b   1.000
_cell.length_c   1.000
_cell.angle_alpha   90.00
_cell.angle_beta   90.00
_cell.angle_gamma   90.00
#
_symmetry.space_group_name_H-M   'P 1'
#
loop_
_entity.id
_entity.type
_entity.pdbx_description
1 polymer ?
#
loop_
_entity_poly.entity_id
_entity_poly.type
_entity_poly.pdbx_seq_one_letter_code
_entity_poly.pdbx_strand_id
1 'polypeptide(L)'
;PEVAEAFKRYAWEEAEHAAKFAELMGDCVWDTKTNLQKRKDAEQGACEDKKRIATRAKALNLDAIHDPVHEMWKDEARHGKGFEGLYNRYFGDKK
;
A
#
# COMPACT_ATOMS: atom_id res chain seq x y z
N PRO A 1 5.57 26.08 -1.52
CA PRO A 1 5.96 24.89 -2.30
C PRO A 1 7.24 24.24 -1.85
N GLU A 2 8.32 25.03 -1.63
CA GLU A 2 9.59 24.42 -1.23
C GLU A 2 9.58 23.80 0.16
N VAL A 3 8.80 24.34 1.09
CA VAL A 3 8.63 23.74 2.43
C VAL A 3 7.89 22.40 2.30
N ALA A 4 6.80 22.37 1.53
CA ALA A 4 6.02 21.15 1.30
C ALA A 4 6.88 20.09 0.60
N GLU A 5 7.68 20.49 -0.38
CA GLU A 5 8.55 19.56 -1.08
C GLU A 5 9.63 18.98 -0.15
N ALA A 6 10.18 19.81 0.75
CA ALA A 6 11.16 19.35 1.73
C ALA A 6 10.53 18.30 2.68
N PHE A 7 9.31 18.56 3.18
CA PHE A 7 8.62 17.59 4.03
C PHE A 7 8.36 16.27 3.32
N LYS A 8 7.96 16.31 2.06
CA LYS A 8 7.75 15.09 1.27
C LYS A 8 9.03 14.29 1.10
N ARG A 9 10.12 14.97 0.77
CA ARG A 9 11.41 14.30 0.58
C ARG A 9 11.91 13.69 1.88
N TYR A 10 11.80 14.44 2.99
CA TYR A 10 12.24 13.93 4.28
C TYR A 10 11.37 12.76 4.75
N ALA A 11 10.07 12.77 4.43
CA ALA A 11 9.19 11.65 4.73
C ALA A 11 9.65 10.38 4.01
N TRP A 12 10.06 10.47 2.75
CA TRP A 12 10.62 9.36 2.01
C TRP A 12 11.91 8.83 2.64
N GLU A 13 12.79 9.75 3.04
CA GLU A 13 14.04 9.38 3.70
C GLU A 13 13.79 8.67 5.03
N GLU A 14 12.82 9.17 5.81
CA GLU A 14 12.45 8.54 7.08
C GLU A 14 11.85 7.14 6.85
N ALA A 15 11.09 6.96 5.78
CA ALA A 15 10.56 5.64 5.42
C ALA A 15 11.70 4.67 5.10
N GLU A 16 12.73 5.13 4.41
CA GLU A 16 13.92 4.32 4.13
C GLU A 16 14.66 3.94 5.42
N HIS A 17 14.77 4.87 6.36
CA HIS A 17 15.38 4.59 7.67
C HIS A 17 14.58 3.51 8.42
N ALA A 18 13.26 3.62 8.42
CA ALA A 18 12.39 2.64 9.07
C ALA A 18 12.58 1.25 8.47
N ALA A 19 12.66 1.18 7.14
CA ALA A 19 12.88 -0.07 6.44
C ALA A 19 14.24 -0.68 6.81
N LYS A 20 15.28 0.15 6.90
CA LYS A 20 16.61 -0.30 7.27
C LYS A 20 16.66 -0.83 8.70
N PHE A 21 16.00 -0.15 9.64
CA PHE A 21 15.92 -0.62 11.01
C PHE A 21 15.16 -1.94 11.12
N ALA A 22 14.06 -2.10 10.37
CA ALA A 22 13.32 -3.35 10.33
C ALA A 22 14.20 -4.49 9.85
N GLU A 23 14.98 -4.24 8.81
CA GLU A 23 15.92 -5.20 8.26
C GLU A 23 16.98 -5.60 9.31
N LEU A 24 17.54 -4.61 10.01
CA LEU A 24 18.56 -4.85 11.04
C LEU A 24 18.01 -5.62 12.25
N MET A 25 16.74 -5.38 12.61
CA MET A 25 16.09 -6.09 13.71
C MET A 25 15.82 -7.56 13.36
N GLY A 26 15.48 -7.84 12.13
CA GLY A 26 15.21 -9.21 11.67
C GLY A 26 13.85 -9.75 12.04
N ASP A 27 13.21 -9.21 13.07
CA ASP A 27 11.95 -9.76 13.62
C ASP A 27 10.72 -9.49 12.77
N CYS A 28 10.75 -8.40 12.00
CA CYS A 28 9.62 -7.99 11.17
C CYS A 28 9.89 -8.14 9.68
N VAL A 29 10.96 -8.83 9.33
CA VAL A 29 11.30 -9.11 7.92
C VAL A 29 11.28 -10.63 7.74
N TRP A 30 10.34 -11.10 6.94
CA TRP A 30 10.17 -12.52 6.66
C TRP A 30 10.83 -12.88 5.33
N ASP A 31 10.68 -14.11 4.89
CA ASP A 31 11.14 -14.50 3.57
C ASP A 31 10.30 -13.81 2.48
N THR A 32 10.79 -13.83 1.25
CA THR A 32 10.14 -13.13 0.14
C THR A 32 8.72 -13.63 -0.11
N LYS A 33 8.50 -14.91 -0.05
CA LYS A 33 7.16 -15.50 -0.25
C LYS A 33 6.17 -14.97 0.79
N THR A 34 6.57 -15.01 2.06
CA THR A 34 5.74 -14.54 3.17
C THR A 34 5.47 -13.04 3.05
N ASN A 35 6.49 -12.26 2.71
CA ASN A 35 6.34 -10.81 2.54
C ASN A 35 5.37 -10.48 1.41
N LEU A 36 5.46 -11.16 0.29
CA LEU A 36 4.55 -10.95 -0.84
C LEU A 36 3.12 -11.30 -0.46
N GLN A 37 2.92 -12.42 0.25
CA GLN A 37 1.58 -12.83 0.69
C GLN A 37 0.99 -11.81 1.66
N LYS A 38 1.76 -11.38 2.67
CA LYS A 38 1.30 -10.39 3.64
C LYS A 38 0.97 -9.06 3.00
N ARG A 39 1.80 -8.61 2.06
CA ARG A 39 1.55 -7.34 1.38
C ARG A 39 0.35 -7.42 0.45
N LYS A 40 0.19 -8.53 -0.26
CA LYS A 40 -0.98 -8.75 -1.12
C LYS A 40 -2.26 -8.65 -0.29
N ASP A 41 -2.31 -9.35 0.83
CA ASP A 41 -3.49 -9.37 1.70
C ASP A 41 -3.75 -7.99 2.32
N ALA A 42 -2.70 -7.30 2.76
CA ALA A 42 -2.81 -5.96 3.33
C ALA A 42 -3.33 -4.94 2.31
N GLU A 43 -2.82 -5.00 1.07
CA GLU A 43 -3.29 -4.09 0.02
C GLU A 43 -4.75 -4.36 -0.35
N GLN A 44 -5.15 -5.62 -0.38
CA GLN A 44 -6.56 -5.97 -0.64
C GLN A 44 -7.47 -5.44 0.45
N GLY A 45 -7.10 -5.60 1.72
CA GLY A 45 -7.87 -5.07 2.84
C GLY A 45 -7.94 -3.56 2.81
N ALA A 46 -6.82 -2.89 2.53
CA ALA A 46 -6.76 -1.43 2.42
C ALA A 46 -7.63 -0.92 1.26
N CYS A 47 -7.62 -1.64 0.13
CA CYS A 47 -8.44 -1.32 -1.03
C CYS A 47 -9.93 -1.37 -0.67
N GLU A 48 -10.37 -2.43 -0.01
CA GLU A 48 -11.77 -2.61 0.38
C GLU A 48 -12.22 -1.56 1.38
N ASP A 49 -11.38 -1.25 2.38
CA ASP A 49 -11.69 -0.23 3.37
C ASP A 49 -11.83 1.15 2.72
N LYS A 50 -10.91 1.51 1.85
CA LYS A 50 -10.96 2.81 1.17
C LYS A 50 -12.13 2.90 0.20
N LYS A 51 -12.46 1.80 -0.46
CA LYS A 51 -13.65 1.74 -1.33
C LYS A 51 -14.91 2.00 -0.54
N ARG A 52 -15.04 1.40 0.65
CA ARG A 52 -16.18 1.61 1.53
C ARG A 52 -16.29 3.07 1.96
N ILE A 53 -15.16 3.69 2.34
CA ILE A 53 -15.11 5.09 2.74
C ILE A 53 -15.51 6.00 1.56
N ALA A 54 -14.97 5.75 0.38
CA ALA A 54 -15.27 6.54 -0.81
C ALA A 54 -16.75 6.44 -1.19
N THR A 55 -17.32 5.23 -1.13
CA THR A 55 -18.75 5.00 -1.42
C THR A 55 -19.63 5.79 -0.44
N ARG A 56 -19.30 5.75 0.84
CA ARG A 56 -20.02 6.48 1.88
C ARG A 56 -19.91 7.99 1.67
N ALA A 57 -18.72 8.48 1.38
CA ALA A 57 -18.47 9.90 1.15
C ALA A 57 -19.28 10.38 -0.07
N LYS A 58 -19.36 9.58 -1.13
CA LYS A 58 -20.17 9.92 -2.32
C LYS A 58 -21.65 10.02 -1.97
N ALA A 59 -22.16 9.05 -1.21
CA ALA A 59 -23.56 9.05 -0.78
C ALA A 59 -23.91 10.28 0.05
N LEU A 60 -22.95 10.83 0.79
CA LEU A 60 -23.13 12.01 1.63
C LEU A 60 -22.71 13.31 0.93
N ASN A 61 -22.38 13.25 -0.38
CA ASN A 61 -21.94 14.39 -1.19
C ASN A 61 -20.68 15.07 -0.64
N LEU A 62 -19.76 14.29 -0.09
CA LEU A 62 -18.48 14.78 0.46
C LEU A 62 -17.39 14.58 -0.58
N ASP A 63 -17.41 15.35 -1.65
CA ASP A 63 -16.50 15.17 -2.78
C ASP A 63 -15.03 15.40 -2.39
N ALA A 64 -14.76 16.33 -1.47
CA ALA A 64 -13.40 16.59 -1.00
C ALA A 64 -12.78 15.39 -0.28
N ILE A 65 -13.62 14.48 0.23
CA ILE A 65 -13.18 13.22 0.84
C ILE A 65 -13.22 12.11 -0.19
N HIS A 66 -14.29 12.04 -0.98
CA HIS A 66 -14.47 10.99 -1.99
C HIS A 66 -13.30 10.95 -2.99
N ASP A 67 -12.96 12.09 -3.57
CA ASP A 67 -12.04 12.10 -4.70
C ASP A 67 -10.65 11.59 -4.36
N PRO A 68 -9.98 12.10 -3.31
CA PRO A 68 -8.67 11.55 -2.95
C PRO A 68 -8.73 10.10 -2.44
N VAL A 69 -9.77 9.73 -1.69
CA VAL A 69 -9.87 8.34 -1.20
C VAL A 69 -10.17 7.38 -2.34
N HIS A 70 -10.97 7.80 -3.33
CA HIS A 70 -11.22 7.00 -4.53
C HIS A 70 -9.91 6.71 -5.28
N GLU A 71 -9.04 7.71 -5.44
CA GLU A 71 -7.74 7.51 -6.05
C GLU A 71 -6.84 6.57 -5.22
N MET A 72 -6.90 6.70 -3.90
CA MET A 72 -6.14 5.84 -3.01
C MET A 72 -6.55 4.37 -3.15
N TRP A 73 -7.86 4.06 -3.22
CA TRP A 73 -8.25 2.67 -3.35
C TRP A 73 -7.87 2.08 -4.71
N LYS A 74 -7.84 2.90 -5.75
CA LYS A 74 -7.31 2.46 -7.05
C LYS A 74 -5.83 2.11 -6.95
N ASP A 75 -5.06 2.93 -6.24
CA ASP A 75 -3.64 2.66 -6.00
C ASP A 75 -3.45 1.36 -5.23
N GLU A 76 -4.23 1.16 -4.17
CA GLU A 76 -4.16 -0.07 -3.36
C GLU A 76 -4.51 -1.30 -4.20
N ALA A 77 -5.50 -1.19 -5.09
CA ALA A 77 -5.87 -2.28 -5.99
C ALA A 77 -4.74 -2.61 -6.95
N ARG A 78 -4.08 -1.59 -7.49
CA ARG A 78 -2.93 -1.77 -8.38
C ARG A 78 -1.75 -2.41 -7.65
N HIS A 79 -1.46 -1.94 -6.43
CA HIS A 79 -0.41 -2.52 -5.60
C HIS A 79 -0.70 -3.99 -5.29
N GLY A 80 -1.94 -4.30 -4.93
CA GLY A 80 -2.35 -5.67 -4.64
C GLY A 80 -2.16 -6.59 -5.84
N LYS A 81 -2.54 -6.14 -7.02
CA LYS A 81 -2.34 -6.91 -8.25
C LYS A 81 -0.86 -7.08 -8.57
N GLY A 82 -0.06 -6.05 -8.30
CA GLY A 82 1.39 -6.12 -8.49
C GLY A 82 2.01 -7.19 -7.59
N PHE A 83 1.67 -7.19 -6.31
CA PHE A 83 2.16 -8.19 -5.36
C PHE A 83 1.66 -9.60 -5.70
N GLU A 84 0.40 -9.73 -6.10
CA GLU A 84 -0.16 -11.00 -6.54
C GLU A 84 0.58 -11.54 -7.76
N GLY A 85 0.84 -10.68 -8.73
CA GLY A 85 1.59 -11.07 -9.94
C GLY A 85 2.98 -11.56 -9.61
N LEU A 86 3.69 -10.86 -8.72
CA LEU A 86 5.02 -11.27 -8.29
C LEU A 86 4.98 -12.59 -7.52
N TYR A 87 4.01 -12.75 -6.62
CA TYR A 87 3.85 -13.99 -5.88
C TYR A 87 3.61 -15.16 -6.83
N ASN A 88 2.67 -15.01 -7.77
CA ASN A 88 2.35 -16.08 -8.71
C ASN A 88 3.51 -16.42 -9.63
N ARG A 89 4.28 -15.43 -10.03
CA ARG A 89 5.44 -15.64 -10.91
C ARG A 89 6.51 -16.49 -10.26
N TYR A 90 6.80 -16.25 -9.00
CA TYR A 90 7.94 -16.89 -8.32
C TYR A 90 7.53 -18.03 -7.39
N PHE A 91 6.31 -18.05 -6.88
CA PHE A 91 5.86 -19.02 -5.87
C PHE A 91 4.53 -19.66 -6.19
N GLY A 92 3.91 -19.32 -7.32
CA GLY A 92 2.65 -19.92 -7.72
C GLY A 92 2.85 -21.31 -8.28
N ASP A 93 1.76 -22.09 -8.32
CA ASP A 93 1.79 -23.41 -8.93
C ASP A 93 2.05 -23.27 -10.42
N LYS A 94 3.06 -23.96 -10.89
CA LYS A 94 3.35 -24.02 -12.33
C LYS A 94 2.58 -25.18 -12.93
N LYS A 95 1.75 -24.84 -13.86
CA LYS A 95 1.05 -25.84 -14.65
C LYS A 95 1.65 -25.92 -16.04
#